data_7476919b7017e83b74e6d866f58f83d9
#
_entry.id   7476919b7017e83b74e6d866f58f83d9
#
_cell.length_a   1.000
_cell.length_b   1.000
_cell.length_c   1.000
_cell.angle_alpha   90.00
_cell.angle_beta   90.00
_cell.angle_gamma   90.00
#
_symmetry.space_group_name_H-M   'P 1'
#
loop_
_entity.id
_entity.type
_entity.pdbx_description
1 polymer ?
#
loop_
_entity_poly.entity_id
_entity_poly.type
_entity_poly.pdbx_seq_one_letter_code
_entity_poly.pdbx_strand_id
1 'polypeptide(L)'
;MFRLRVVLAAAALHGLVGCVTDPTLGVVDWKHGARRGNVVSTYTADLPVTQLPKCLADLPRDQYTTNRYVKVRYRNVRLTRSAVAQVPPTLDIKDGDVIELWPADCEAGSIARITRVLSVKGQ
;
A
#
# COMPACT_ATOMS: atom_id res chain seq x y z
N MET A 1 -68.71 -25.67 -13.02
CA MET A 1 -67.33 -25.83 -13.55
C MET A 1 -66.48 -24.72 -12.97
N PHE A 2 -65.71 -25.05 -11.97
CA PHE A 2 -64.76 -24.10 -11.40
C PHE A 2 -63.41 -24.24 -12.09
N ARG A 3 -63.04 -23.25 -12.87
CA ARG A 3 -61.68 -23.19 -13.41
C ARG A 3 -60.79 -22.50 -12.41
N LEU A 4 -59.99 -23.27 -11.70
CA LEU A 4 -58.98 -22.74 -10.81
C LEU A 4 -57.87 -22.16 -11.72
N ARG A 5 -57.79 -20.83 -11.75
CA ARG A 5 -56.68 -20.14 -12.36
C ARG A 5 -55.58 -20.04 -11.30
N VAL A 6 -54.63 -20.95 -11.40
CA VAL A 6 -53.42 -20.83 -10.60
C VAL A 6 -52.62 -19.71 -11.21
N VAL A 7 -52.63 -18.59 -10.54
CA VAL A 7 -51.70 -17.52 -10.88
C VAL A 7 -50.36 -17.89 -10.24
N LEU A 8 -49.46 -18.40 -11.03
CA LEU A 8 -48.06 -18.55 -10.64
C LEU A 8 -47.48 -17.16 -10.57
N ALA A 9 -47.40 -16.63 -9.37
CA ALA A 9 -46.59 -15.48 -9.08
C ALA A 9 -45.12 -15.91 -9.16
N ALA A 10 -44.48 -15.65 -10.28
CA ALA A 10 -43.03 -15.75 -10.37
C ALA A 10 -42.43 -14.68 -9.51
N ALA A 11 -42.05 -15.06 -8.31
CA ALA A 11 -41.17 -14.19 -7.48
C ALA A 11 -39.83 -14.13 -8.17
N ALA A 12 -39.59 -13.05 -8.90
CA ALA A 12 -38.28 -12.74 -9.40
C ALA A 12 -37.39 -12.42 -8.20
N LEU A 13 -36.63 -13.40 -7.77
CA LEU A 13 -35.52 -13.19 -6.87
C LEU A 13 -34.48 -12.37 -7.62
N HIS A 14 -34.57 -11.06 -7.47
CA HIS A 14 -33.49 -10.17 -7.89
C HIS A 14 -32.38 -10.37 -6.88
N GLY A 15 -31.46 -11.27 -7.20
CA GLY A 15 -30.22 -11.39 -6.47
C GLY A 15 -29.49 -10.06 -6.56
N LEU A 16 -29.49 -9.31 -5.46
CA LEU A 16 -28.58 -8.20 -5.30
C LEU A 16 -27.17 -8.77 -5.30
N VAL A 17 -26.54 -8.77 -6.50
CA VAL A 17 -25.08 -8.95 -6.58
C VAL A 17 -24.48 -7.66 -6.05
N GLY A 18 -24.42 -7.56 -4.72
CA GLY A 18 -23.64 -6.50 -4.09
C GLY A 18 -22.19 -6.73 -4.47
N CYS A 19 -21.54 -5.75 -5.09
CA CYS A 19 -20.09 -5.71 -5.13
C CYS A 19 -19.60 -5.73 -3.68
N VAL A 20 -19.17 -6.90 -3.22
CA VAL A 20 -18.48 -7.01 -1.94
C VAL A 20 -17.10 -6.40 -2.15
N THR A 21 -17.01 -5.08 -2.04
CA THR A 21 -15.73 -4.42 -1.85
C THR A 21 -15.22 -4.89 -0.51
N ASP A 22 -14.09 -5.56 -0.49
CA ASP A 22 -13.41 -5.85 0.77
C ASP A 22 -13.25 -4.52 1.52
N PRO A 23 -13.90 -4.34 2.71
CA PRO A 23 -13.83 -3.07 3.45
C PRO A 23 -12.43 -2.72 3.91
N THR A 24 -11.47 -3.64 3.81
CA THR A 24 -10.05 -3.41 4.12
C THR A 24 -9.26 -2.88 2.93
N LEU A 25 -9.76 -3.05 1.68
CA LEU A 25 -9.12 -2.52 0.49
C LEU A 25 -9.22 -0.99 0.45
N GLY A 26 -8.09 -0.30 0.38
CA GLY A 26 -8.01 1.15 0.32
C GLY A 26 -8.18 1.87 1.66
N VAL A 27 -8.41 1.13 2.74
CA VAL A 27 -8.51 1.70 4.09
C VAL A 27 -7.16 1.64 4.79
N VAL A 28 -6.66 2.81 5.14
CA VAL A 28 -5.42 2.96 5.90
C VAL A 28 -5.73 2.90 7.39
N ASP A 29 -4.90 2.21 8.14
CA ASP A 29 -5.02 2.12 9.61
C ASP A 29 -4.50 3.40 10.28
N TRP A 30 -5.19 4.51 10.04
CA TRP A 30 -4.85 5.83 10.58
C TRP A 30 -4.76 5.85 12.10
N LYS A 31 -5.59 5.05 12.73
CA LYS A 31 -5.74 5.00 14.18
C LYS A 31 -4.45 4.52 14.86
N HIS A 32 -3.73 3.62 14.22
CA HIS A 32 -2.50 3.04 14.75
C HIS A 32 -1.23 3.67 14.17
N GLY A 33 -1.37 4.71 13.36
CA GLY A 33 -0.24 5.48 12.85
C GLY A 33 0.15 5.21 11.41
N ALA A 34 -0.58 4.37 10.69
CA ALA A 34 -0.34 4.18 9.26
C ALA A 34 -0.74 5.41 8.46
N ARG A 35 -0.13 5.59 7.29
CA ARG A 35 -0.40 6.69 6.37
C ARG A 35 -0.52 6.15 4.94
N ARG A 36 -1.24 6.87 4.10
CA ARG A 36 -1.26 6.63 2.66
C ARG A 36 -0.02 7.26 2.06
N GLY A 37 0.78 6.46 1.36
CA GLY A 37 1.99 6.93 0.71
C GLY A 37 2.03 6.62 -0.77
N ASN A 38 2.75 7.43 -1.53
CA ASN A 38 3.04 7.21 -2.94
C ASN A 38 4.49 6.80 -3.10
N VAL A 39 4.73 5.69 -3.77
CA VAL A 39 6.09 5.26 -4.08
C VAL A 39 6.66 6.17 -5.17
N VAL A 40 7.77 6.85 -4.85
CA VAL A 40 8.40 7.81 -5.76
C VAL A 40 9.47 7.12 -6.61
N SER A 41 10.37 6.37 -5.98
CA SER A 41 11.49 5.73 -6.65
C SER A 41 12.02 4.57 -5.83
N THR A 42 12.78 3.70 -6.49
CA THR A 42 13.46 2.57 -5.86
C THR A 42 14.94 2.91 -5.71
N TYR A 43 15.52 2.58 -4.56
CA TYR A 43 16.97 2.68 -4.36
C TYR A 43 17.64 1.47 -4.96
N THR A 44 18.54 1.69 -5.89
CA THR A 44 19.21 0.62 -6.63
C THR A 44 20.52 0.19 -5.94
N ALA A 45 20.95 -1.05 -6.17
CA ALA A 45 22.13 -1.61 -5.52
C ALA A 45 23.45 -0.95 -5.96
N ASP A 46 23.45 -0.27 -7.09
CA ASP A 46 24.62 0.41 -7.67
C ASP A 46 24.84 1.83 -7.16
N LEU A 47 23.91 2.37 -6.36
CA LEU A 47 24.06 3.70 -5.79
C LEU A 47 25.23 3.74 -4.81
N PRO A 48 26.13 4.73 -4.93
CA PRO A 48 27.21 4.91 -3.96
C PRO A 48 26.64 5.31 -2.60
N VAL A 49 27.31 4.89 -1.53
CA VAL A 49 26.87 5.18 -0.13
C VAL A 49 26.67 6.66 0.11
N THR A 50 27.46 7.53 -0.54
CA THR A 50 27.36 8.97 -0.43
C THR A 50 26.04 9.56 -0.96
N GLN A 51 25.33 8.81 -1.81
CA GLN A 51 24.04 9.22 -2.37
C GLN A 51 22.85 8.57 -1.65
N LEU A 52 23.10 7.74 -0.66
CA LEU A 52 22.03 7.10 0.11
C LEU A 52 21.58 7.96 1.27
N PRO A 53 20.28 7.93 1.62
CA PRO A 53 19.82 8.54 2.86
C PRO A 53 20.44 7.84 4.07
N LYS A 54 20.50 8.53 5.19
CA LYS A 54 21.24 8.08 6.38
C LYS A 54 20.88 6.66 6.82
N CYS A 55 19.59 6.35 6.89
CA CYS A 55 19.13 5.03 7.35
C CYS A 55 19.59 3.88 6.44
N LEU A 56 19.79 4.12 5.14
CA LEU A 56 20.33 3.13 4.21
C LEU A 56 21.85 3.13 4.21
N ALA A 57 22.48 4.28 4.35
CA ALA A 57 23.93 4.40 4.41
C ALA A 57 24.49 3.68 5.63
N ASP A 58 23.75 3.66 6.73
CA ASP A 58 24.14 3.01 7.99
C ASP A 58 23.92 1.49 7.98
N LEU A 59 23.20 0.96 6.98
CA LEU A 59 22.99 -0.50 6.86
C LEU A 59 24.27 -1.23 6.43
N PRO A 60 24.47 -2.46 6.93
CA PRO A 60 25.46 -3.36 6.33
C PRO A 60 25.20 -3.54 4.83
N ARG A 61 26.25 -3.57 4.02
CA ARG A 61 26.15 -3.62 2.56
C ARG A 61 25.36 -4.83 2.06
N ASP A 62 25.56 -5.97 2.67
CA ASP A 62 24.84 -7.20 2.35
C ASP A 62 23.32 -7.07 2.62
N GLN A 63 22.94 -6.40 3.69
CA GLN A 63 21.55 -6.14 4.01
C GLN A 63 20.89 -5.20 3.00
N TYR A 64 21.60 -4.14 2.60
CA TYR A 64 21.12 -3.22 1.58
C TYR A 64 20.93 -3.89 0.22
N THR A 65 21.83 -4.74 -0.19
CA THR A 65 21.78 -5.42 -1.50
C THR A 65 20.79 -6.59 -1.55
N THR A 66 20.49 -7.20 -0.42
CA THR A 66 19.55 -8.33 -0.32
C THR A 66 18.10 -7.88 -0.32
N ASN A 67 17.80 -6.72 0.27
CA ASN A 67 16.45 -6.19 0.39
C ASN A 67 16.20 -5.09 -0.63
N ARG A 68 14.93 -4.78 -0.83
CA ARG A 68 14.49 -3.69 -1.69
C ARG A 68 13.98 -2.54 -0.84
N TYR A 69 14.43 -1.32 -1.15
CA TYR A 69 14.04 -0.10 -0.46
C TYR A 69 13.50 0.92 -1.45
N VAL A 70 12.50 1.67 -1.03
CA VAL A 70 11.84 2.68 -1.85
C VAL A 70 11.71 3.99 -1.10
N LYS A 71 11.72 5.09 -1.85
CA LYS A 71 11.35 6.40 -1.35
C LYS A 71 9.84 6.55 -1.47
N VAL A 72 9.20 6.91 -0.36
CA VAL A 72 7.76 7.11 -0.28
C VAL A 72 7.46 8.52 0.14
N ARG A 73 6.53 9.16 -0.57
CA ARG A 73 6.00 10.48 -0.19
C ARG A 73 4.65 10.29 0.46
N TYR A 74 4.44 10.94 1.59
CA TYR A 74 3.18 10.88 2.32
C TYR A 74 2.85 12.22 2.97
N ARG A 75 1.60 12.43 3.32
CA ARG A 75 1.16 13.62 4.05
C ARG A 75 1.04 13.30 5.53
N ASN A 76 1.59 14.19 6.34
CA ASN A 76 1.40 14.20 7.78
C ASN A 76 0.73 15.53 8.15
N VAL A 77 -0.57 15.47 8.44
CA VAL A 77 -1.43 16.66 8.67
C VAL A 77 -1.44 17.56 7.43
N ARG A 78 -0.65 18.64 7.43
CA ARG A 78 -0.57 19.60 6.31
C ARG A 78 0.77 19.55 5.57
N LEU A 79 1.71 18.75 6.06
CA LEU A 79 3.05 18.69 5.51
C LEU A 79 3.22 17.44 4.65
N THR A 80 3.86 17.61 3.50
CA THR A 80 4.35 16.49 2.70
C THR A 80 5.72 16.09 3.23
N ARG A 81 5.86 14.81 3.55
CA ARG A 81 7.10 14.22 4.05
C ARG A 81 7.54 13.08 3.15
N SER A 82 8.81 12.73 3.26
CA SER A 82 9.37 11.55 2.61
C SER A 82 9.89 10.58 3.67
N ALA A 83 9.74 9.30 3.37
CA ALA A 83 10.28 8.21 4.18
C ALA A 83 11.00 7.23 3.28
N VAL A 84 11.94 6.50 3.86
CA VAL A 84 12.57 5.33 3.24
C VAL A 84 11.91 4.10 3.81
N ALA A 85 11.36 3.26 2.95
CA ALA A 85 10.64 2.06 3.37
C ALA A 85 11.26 0.81 2.78
N GLN A 86 11.27 -0.26 3.57
CA GLN A 86 11.60 -1.58 3.08
C GLN A 86 10.39 -2.22 2.44
N VAL A 87 10.56 -2.79 1.24
CA VAL A 87 9.52 -3.51 0.53
C VAL A 87 9.50 -4.96 1.03
N PRO A 88 8.36 -5.45 1.57
CA PRO A 88 8.26 -6.86 1.91
C PRO A 88 8.42 -7.73 0.67
N PRO A 89 9.11 -8.89 0.76
CA PRO A 89 9.33 -9.76 -0.41
C PRO A 89 8.04 -10.34 -0.99
N THR A 90 6.95 -10.32 -0.23
CA THR A 90 5.63 -10.80 -0.64
C THR A 90 4.84 -9.78 -1.46
N LEU A 91 5.28 -8.52 -1.52
CA LEU A 91 4.58 -7.46 -2.23
C LEU A 91 5.32 -7.08 -3.51
N ASP A 92 4.58 -6.98 -4.61
CA ASP A 92 5.06 -6.44 -5.87
C ASP A 92 4.73 -4.95 -5.93
N ILE A 93 5.71 -4.12 -5.58
CA ILE A 93 5.56 -2.67 -5.49
C ILE A 93 6.38 -2.00 -6.58
N LYS A 94 5.75 -1.06 -7.29
CA LYS A 94 6.34 -0.30 -8.39
C LYS A 94 6.27 1.20 -8.10
N ASP A 95 7.12 1.96 -8.76
CA ASP A 95 7.07 3.42 -8.71
C ASP A 95 5.67 3.92 -9.13
N GLY A 96 5.11 4.81 -8.34
CA GLY A 96 3.77 5.35 -8.55
C GLY A 96 2.65 4.61 -7.82
N ASP A 97 2.92 3.46 -7.23
CA ASP A 97 1.93 2.72 -6.45
C ASP A 97 1.56 3.49 -5.16
N VAL A 98 0.32 3.34 -4.76
CA VAL A 98 -0.18 3.84 -3.48
C VAL A 98 -0.17 2.71 -2.46
N ILE A 99 0.44 2.94 -1.32
CA ILE A 99 0.68 1.91 -0.31
C ILE A 99 0.27 2.40 1.09
N GLU A 100 0.07 1.43 1.98
CA GLU A 100 -0.04 1.71 3.40
C GLU A 100 1.35 1.76 4.01
N LEU A 101 1.72 2.93 4.52
CA LEU A 101 3.03 3.21 5.08
C LEU A 101 2.94 3.36 6.59
N TRP A 102 3.87 2.73 7.28
CA TRP A 102 4.15 2.97 8.70
C TRP A 102 5.41 3.84 8.78
N PRO A 103 5.24 5.17 8.93
CA PRO A 103 6.36 6.08 8.83
C PRO A 103 7.42 5.86 9.90
N ALA A 104 8.66 6.14 9.54
CA ALA A 104 9.78 6.16 10.46
C ALA A 104 10.75 7.25 10.01
N ASP A 105 11.57 7.74 10.93
CA ASP A 105 12.52 8.81 10.68
C ASP A 105 13.86 8.22 10.20
N CYS A 106 14.12 8.37 8.92
CA CYS A 106 15.38 7.92 8.30
C CYS A 106 16.59 8.63 8.89
N GLU A 107 16.50 9.93 9.18
CA GLU A 107 17.59 10.69 9.76
C GLU A 107 17.95 10.24 11.18
N ALA A 108 16.97 9.65 11.89
CA ALA A 108 17.19 9.01 13.18
C ALA A 108 17.65 7.55 13.05
N GLY A 109 17.85 7.05 11.84
CA GLY A 109 18.30 5.70 11.56
C GLY A 109 17.20 4.65 11.42
N SER A 110 15.92 5.05 11.36
CA SER A 110 14.79 4.14 11.29
C SER A 110 14.26 4.03 9.86
N ILE A 111 13.88 2.80 9.48
CA ILE A 111 13.32 2.50 8.16
C ILE A 111 11.82 2.23 8.31
N ALA A 112 11.02 2.89 7.48
CA ALA A 112 9.59 2.72 7.44
C ALA A 112 9.19 1.34 6.89
N ARG A 113 7.96 0.93 7.16
CA ARG A 113 7.41 -0.35 6.69
C ARG A 113 6.24 -0.11 5.76
N ILE A 114 6.10 -1.01 4.81
CA ILE A 114 4.94 -1.10 3.92
C ILE A 114 4.22 -2.40 4.26
N THR A 115 2.91 -2.33 4.48
CA THR A 115 2.12 -3.49 4.87
C THR A 115 1.20 -3.99 3.76
N ARG A 116 0.82 -3.11 2.83
CA ARG A 116 -0.03 -3.50 1.68
C ARG A 116 -0.05 -2.44 0.60
N VAL A 117 -0.42 -2.87 -0.59
CA VAL A 117 -0.68 -2.00 -1.74
C VAL A 117 -2.16 -1.60 -1.71
N LEU A 118 -2.43 -0.31 -1.81
CA LEU A 118 -3.78 0.25 -1.81
C LEU A 118 -4.31 0.45 -3.22
N SER A 119 -3.45 0.92 -4.13
CA SER A 119 -3.76 1.00 -5.54
C SER A 119 -2.50 0.92 -6.39
N VAL A 120 -2.63 0.34 -7.58
CA VAL A 120 -1.55 0.16 -8.54
C VAL A 120 -1.64 1.27 -9.57
N LYS A 121 -0.47 1.82 -9.95
CA LYS A 121 -0.38 2.83 -11.01
C LYS A 121 -0.99 2.31 -12.32
N GLY A 122 -1.89 3.10 -12.91
CA GLY A 122 -2.54 2.78 -14.18
C GLY A 122 -3.88 2.05 -14.05
N GLN A 123 -4.39 1.85 -12.85
CA GLN A 123 -5.73 1.33 -12.60
C GLN A 123 -6.69 2.42 -12.13
#